data_62b7dcacd7e43427c3f556a3fd8588b9
#
_entry.id   62b7dcacd7e43427c3f556a3fd8588b9
#
_cell.length_a   1.000
_cell.length_b   1.000
_cell.length_c   1.000
_cell.angle_alpha   90.00
_cell.angle_beta   90.00
_cell.angle_gamma   90.00
#
_symmetry.space_group_name_H-M   'P 1'
#
loop_
_entity.id
_entity.type
_entity.pdbx_description
1 polymer ?
#
loop_
_entity_poly.entity_id
_entity_poly.type
_entity_poly.pdbx_seq_one_letter_code
_entity_poly.pdbx_strand_id
1 'polypeptide(L)'
;MIVDQLGTRERADDVERSARIRWDGGDFRLFVSTPRRVAAPSGDASGFVCALLLLAMRVGEDLEVRSSVSRRLLERVPRIVDLYATWDPRLHRSRVRAEQELEPRGAAAGVGCFLSRGVDSMHSVAVPRGLPGALTELVHCDRLEPKHSVAVRAEEIRLAREAARELGLPLVVIDTNLRELTDPIVADWADMVGGGLAFLAHAMAGGLGHVVIPSSAAPTTVIPTGSSPMLDAMFSSDELEIYHDAPATRPAKVAWLVRERAELLPYLKVCFHEDRSDNCGRCPKCLTTMLSLEAAGALRLATAFPPELDRSALAELAVQGIQPREEFREIEWRLRERGADELAGLVAGALARGAAGPPDGELPTDSPAFLARAERDAMRALASQPRSRGAGP
;
A
#
# COMPACT_ATOMS: atom_id res chain seq x y z
N MET A 1 -0.07 20.46 -13.18
CA MET A 1 -1.12 19.40 -13.23
C MET A 1 -2.46 20.01 -12.86
N ILE A 2 -3.53 19.72 -13.58
CA ILE A 2 -4.87 20.30 -13.36
C ILE A 2 -5.86 19.17 -13.09
N VAL A 3 -6.64 19.33 -12.04
CA VAL A 3 -7.78 18.45 -11.68
C VAL A 3 -9.05 19.22 -11.95
N ASP A 4 -9.82 18.80 -12.91
CA ASP A 4 -11.09 19.42 -13.26
C ASP A 4 -12.18 18.39 -13.62
N GLN A 5 -13.36 18.86 -14.02
CA GLN A 5 -14.50 18.02 -14.41
C GLN A 5 -14.82 16.94 -13.36
N LEU A 6 -14.83 17.35 -12.07
CA LEU A 6 -15.28 16.43 -11.03
C LEU A 6 -16.71 15.98 -11.33
N GLY A 7 -16.90 14.67 -11.38
CA GLY A 7 -18.19 14.05 -11.66
C GLY A 7 -18.56 13.04 -10.60
N THR A 8 -19.86 12.94 -10.33
CA THR A 8 -20.44 11.89 -9.50
C THR A 8 -21.47 11.15 -10.34
N ARG A 9 -21.32 9.82 -10.45
CA ARG A 9 -22.26 8.95 -11.14
C ARG A 9 -22.83 7.95 -10.16
N GLU A 10 -24.10 8.07 -9.88
CA GLU A 10 -24.82 7.13 -9.05
C GLU A 10 -25.23 5.88 -9.87
N ARG A 11 -25.00 4.71 -9.27
CA ARG A 11 -25.49 3.41 -9.72
C ARG A 11 -26.42 2.85 -8.67
N ALA A 12 -27.04 1.68 -8.91
CA ALA A 12 -27.99 1.11 -7.95
C ALA A 12 -27.39 0.99 -6.54
N ASP A 13 -26.21 0.39 -6.44
CA ASP A 13 -25.57 0.08 -5.14
C ASP A 13 -24.32 0.93 -4.87
N ASP A 14 -23.73 1.54 -5.89
CA ASP A 14 -22.45 2.23 -5.83
C ASP A 14 -22.55 3.70 -6.27
N VAL A 15 -21.58 4.47 -5.82
CA VAL A 15 -21.32 5.84 -6.28
C VAL A 15 -19.92 5.90 -6.86
N GLU A 16 -19.82 6.21 -8.15
CA GLU A 16 -18.55 6.47 -8.83
C GLU A 16 -18.25 7.97 -8.77
N ARG A 17 -17.09 8.32 -8.26
CA ARG A 17 -16.54 9.67 -8.29
C ARG A 17 -15.36 9.71 -9.24
N SER A 18 -15.25 10.72 -10.07
CA SER A 18 -14.18 10.85 -11.04
C SER A 18 -13.75 12.30 -11.23
N ALA A 19 -12.53 12.47 -11.72
CA ALA A 19 -12.01 13.75 -12.17
C ALA A 19 -11.18 13.55 -13.45
N ARG A 20 -11.07 14.58 -14.26
CA ARG A 20 -10.12 14.65 -15.36
C ARG A 20 -8.82 15.22 -14.84
N ILE A 21 -7.71 14.52 -15.09
CA ILE A 21 -6.36 14.90 -14.68
C ILE A 21 -5.58 15.25 -15.94
N ARG A 22 -5.07 16.48 -16.02
CA ARG A 22 -4.28 16.97 -17.15
C ARG A 22 -2.93 17.44 -16.68
N TRP A 23 -1.88 17.07 -17.37
CA TRP A 23 -0.50 17.53 -17.15
C TRP A 23 0.20 17.64 -18.51
N ASP A 24 1.40 18.16 -18.54
CA ASP A 24 2.12 18.38 -19.80
C ASP A 24 2.36 17.09 -20.60
N GLY A 25 2.46 15.95 -19.91
CA GLY A 25 2.64 14.62 -20.52
C GLY A 25 1.36 13.85 -20.84
N GLY A 26 0.15 14.36 -20.52
CA GLY A 26 -1.06 13.57 -20.76
C GLY A 26 -2.37 14.08 -20.16
N ASP A 27 -3.38 13.27 -20.38
CA ASP A 27 -4.77 13.47 -19.96
C ASP A 27 -5.36 12.13 -19.53
N PHE A 28 -5.94 12.06 -18.36
CA PHE A 28 -6.47 10.82 -17.80
C PHE A 28 -7.75 11.07 -16.99
N ARG A 29 -8.72 10.15 -17.09
CA ARG A 29 -9.88 10.16 -16.22
C ARG A 29 -9.65 9.21 -15.05
N LEU A 30 -9.34 9.75 -13.88
CA LEU A 30 -9.22 9.00 -12.63
C LEU A 30 -10.59 8.82 -12.00
N PHE A 31 -10.91 7.60 -11.52
CA PHE A 31 -12.14 7.35 -10.79
C PHE A 31 -11.92 6.45 -9.56
N VAL A 32 -12.88 6.52 -8.66
CA VAL A 32 -13.08 5.57 -7.55
C VAL A 32 -14.59 5.29 -7.41
N SER A 33 -14.95 4.02 -7.26
CA SER A 33 -16.32 3.57 -7.02
C SER A 33 -16.42 2.96 -5.63
N THR A 34 -17.39 3.42 -4.85
CA THR A 34 -17.63 2.97 -3.47
C THR A 34 -19.10 2.62 -3.27
N PRO A 35 -19.43 1.67 -2.39
CA PRO A 35 -20.80 1.45 -1.97
C PRO A 35 -21.44 2.73 -1.44
N ARG A 36 -22.70 2.97 -1.85
CA ARG A 36 -23.45 4.21 -1.53
C ARG A 36 -23.44 4.56 -0.04
N ARG A 37 -23.50 3.54 0.84
CA ARG A 37 -23.57 3.74 2.30
C ARG A 37 -22.33 4.40 2.93
N VAL A 38 -21.18 4.34 2.24
CA VAL A 38 -19.93 4.95 2.70
C VAL A 38 -19.46 6.08 1.77
N ALA A 39 -20.10 6.29 0.65
CA ALA A 39 -19.68 7.25 -0.37
C ALA A 39 -19.54 8.67 0.17
N ALA A 40 -18.41 9.30 -0.10
CA ALA A 40 -18.19 10.70 0.28
C ALA A 40 -19.15 11.65 -0.46
N PRO A 41 -19.50 12.78 0.14
CA PRO A 41 -20.31 13.82 -0.50
C PRO A 41 -19.67 14.32 -1.79
N SER A 42 -20.50 14.78 -2.73
CA SER A 42 -20.02 15.39 -3.98
C SER A 42 -19.27 16.71 -3.72
N GLY A 43 -18.34 17.06 -4.62
CA GLY A 43 -17.61 18.34 -4.57
C GLY A 43 -16.32 18.32 -3.76
N ASP A 44 -16.07 17.31 -2.92
CA ASP A 44 -14.79 17.18 -2.21
C ASP A 44 -13.71 16.54 -3.11
N ALA A 45 -12.63 17.25 -3.38
CA ALA A 45 -11.50 16.78 -4.15
C ALA A 45 -10.26 16.42 -3.29
N SER A 46 -10.39 16.38 -1.96
CA SER A 46 -9.26 16.11 -1.05
C SER A 46 -8.55 14.79 -1.36
N GLY A 47 -9.30 13.73 -1.66
CA GLY A 47 -8.71 12.46 -2.07
C GLY A 47 -7.87 12.57 -3.34
N PHE A 48 -8.32 13.33 -4.35
CA PHE A 48 -7.55 13.54 -5.57
C PHE A 48 -6.23 14.26 -5.30
N VAL A 49 -6.18 15.21 -4.35
CA VAL A 49 -4.92 15.82 -3.90
C VAL A 49 -3.98 14.75 -3.35
N CYS A 50 -4.47 13.84 -2.49
CA CYS A 50 -3.66 12.76 -1.92
C CYS A 50 -3.06 11.84 -3.01
N ALA A 51 -3.86 11.46 -4.01
CA ALA A 51 -3.42 10.63 -5.13
C ALA A 51 -2.40 11.31 -6.04
N LEU A 52 -2.50 12.62 -6.22
CA LEU A 52 -1.82 13.33 -7.30
C LEU A 52 -0.62 14.16 -6.85
N LEU A 53 -0.46 14.40 -5.55
CA LEU A 53 0.61 15.27 -5.05
C LEU A 53 1.99 14.76 -5.44
N LEU A 54 2.29 13.47 -5.18
CA LEU A 54 3.57 12.88 -5.56
C LEU A 54 3.75 12.84 -7.08
N LEU A 55 2.67 12.59 -7.84
CA LEU A 55 2.72 12.64 -9.31
C LEU A 55 3.10 14.03 -9.81
N ALA A 56 2.45 15.08 -9.29
CA ALA A 56 2.77 16.46 -9.63
C ALA A 56 4.25 16.78 -9.31
N MET A 57 4.75 16.35 -8.16
CA MET A 57 6.15 16.49 -7.79
C MET A 57 7.10 15.75 -8.74
N ARG A 58 6.72 14.57 -9.22
CA ARG A 58 7.52 13.76 -10.17
C ARG A 58 7.57 14.39 -11.56
N VAL A 59 6.45 14.91 -12.06
CA VAL A 59 6.40 15.55 -13.39
C VAL A 59 6.88 17.00 -13.38
N GLY A 60 7.17 17.58 -12.21
CA GLY A 60 7.71 18.93 -12.10
C GLY A 60 6.68 20.06 -12.18
N GLU A 61 5.41 19.79 -11.83
CA GLU A 61 4.30 20.72 -11.96
C GLU A 61 3.67 21.08 -10.60
N ASP A 62 3.08 22.27 -10.47
CA ASP A 62 2.14 22.60 -9.41
C ASP A 62 0.80 21.87 -9.64
N LEU A 63 -0.01 21.68 -8.60
CA LEU A 63 -1.31 21.02 -8.66
C LEU A 63 -2.45 22.05 -8.49
N GLU A 64 -3.19 22.31 -9.56
CA GLU A 64 -4.39 23.15 -9.58
C GLU A 64 -5.63 22.27 -9.49
N VAL A 65 -6.47 22.48 -8.47
CA VAL A 65 -7.71 21.71 -8.25
C VAL A 65 -8.91 22.63 -8.41
N ARG A 66 -9.66 22.44 -9.48
CA ARG A 66 -10.88 23.21 -9.80
C ARG A 66 -12.09 22.65 -9.07
N SER A 67 -12.01 22.62 -7.76
CA SER A 67 -13.04 22.16 -6.85
C SER A 67 -12.64 22.48 -5.41
N SER A 68 -13.47 22.06 -4.44
CA SER A 68 -13.20 22.26 -3.02
C SER A 68 -12.24 21.21 -2.46
N VAL A 69 -11.33 21.63 -1.58
CA VAL A 69 -10.38 20.76 -0.86
C VAL A 69 -10.41 21.14 0.61
N SER A 70 -10.31 20.14 1.52
CA SER A 70 -10.24 20.37 2.96
C SER A 70 -9.13 21.36 3.33
N ARG A 71 -9.46 22.35 4.14
CA ARG A 71 -8.51 23.34 4.66
C ARG A 71 -7.37 22.66 5.41
N ARG A 72 -7.69 21.72 6.28
CA ARG A 72 -6.72 20.98 7.09
C ARG A 72 -5.72 20.22 6.20
N LEU A 73 -6.16 19.64 5.08
CA LEU A 73 -5.26 18.99 4.13
C LEU A 73 -4.36 20.02 3.43
N LEU A 74 -4.95 21.14 2.95
CA LEU A 74 -4.18 22.20 2.29
C LEU A 74 -3.07 22.78 3.19
N GLU A 75 -3.34 22.97 4.49
CA GLU A 75 -2.36 23.42 5.47
C GLU A 75 -1.21 22.41 5.69
N ARG A 76 -1.45 21.11 5.44
CA ARG A 76 -0.47 20.03 5.60
C ARG A 76 0.37 19.76 4.35
N VAL A 77 -0.16 20.10 3.18
CA VAL A 77 0.52 19.89 1.89
C VAL A 77 1.98 20.37 1.88
N PRO A 78 2.34 21.58 2.37
CA PRO A 78 3.75 22.01 2.36
C PRO A 78 4.66 21.07 3.14
N ARG A 79 4.21 20.51 4.25
CA ARG A 79 4.97 19.54 5.06
C ARG A 79 5.10 18.18 4.38
N ILE A 80 4.05 17.73 3.67
CA ILE A 80 4.12 16.50 2.85
C ILE A 80 5.15 16.68 1.73
N VAL A 81 5.12 17.81 1.03
CA VAL A 81 6.06 18.15 -0.04
C VAL A 81 7.50 18.22 0.51
N ASP A 82 7.71 18.87 1.66
CA ASP A 82 9.02 18.93 2.29
C ASP A 82 9.54 17.55 2.68
N LEU A 83 8.69 16.68 3.18
CA LEU A 83 9.06 15.30 3.55
C LEU A 83 9.47 14.50 2.32
N TYR A 84 8.66 14.49 1.26
CA TYR A 84 9.00 13.80 0.01
C TYR A 84 10.29 14.38 -0.62
N ALA A 85 10.45 15.69 -0.65
CA ALA A 85 11.65 16.33 -1.19
C ALA A 85 12.91 16.10 -0.31
N THR A 86 12.74 15.78 0.98
CA THR A 86 13.85 15.35 1.85
C THR A 86 14.27 13.93 1.51
N TRP A 87 13.33 13.06 1.19
CA TRP A 87 13.61 11.68 0.78
C TRP A 87 14.18 11.60 -0.64
N ASP A 88 13.66 12.41 -1.56
CA ASP A 88 14.16 12.53 -2.93
C ASP A 88 14.29 14.01 -3.34
N PRO A 89 15.53 14.60 -3.24
CA PRO A 89 15.76 16.01 -3.57
C PRO A 89 15.50 16.38 -5.03
N ARG A 90 15.27 15.43 -5.91
CA ARG A 90 14.93 15.65 -7.33
C ARG A 90 13.48 16.00 -7.55
N LEU A 91 12.62 15.71 -6.57
CA LEU A 91 11.20 16.02 -6.64
C LEU A 91 10.95 17.52 -6.66
N HIS A 92 10.12 17.97 -7.56
CA HIS A 92 9.65 19.35 -7.60
C HIS A 92 8.86 19.67 -6.33
N ARG A 93 9.09 20.87 -5.76
CA ARG A 93 8.32 21.35 -4.61
C ARG A 93 6.98 21.94 -5.06
N SER A 94 6.08 21.06 -5.46
CA SER A 94 4.77 21.41 -5.99
C SER A 94 3.92 22.16 -4.97
N ARG A 95 3.25 23.21 -5.42
CA ARG A 95 2.21 23.89 -4.66
C ARG A 95 0.85 23.35 -5.07
N VAL A 96 -0.06 23.25 -4.10
CA VAL A 96 -1.46 22.89 -4.35
C VAL A 96 -2.32 24.13 -4.22
N ARG A 97 -3.16 24.39 -5.21
CA ARG A 97 -4.14 25.46 -5.20
C ARG A 97 -5.51 24.88 -5.48
N ALA A 98 -6.43 25.05 -4.54
CA ALA A 98 -7.82 24.68 -4.71
C ALA A 98 -8.65 25.92 -5.12
N GLU A 99 -9.71 25.71 -5.90
CA GLU A 99 -10.65 26.77 -6.24
C GLU A 99 -11.38 27.29 -4.99
N GLN A 100 -11.71 26.40 -4.06
CA GLN A 100 -12.38 26.71 -2.81
C GLN A 100 -11.85 25.82 -1.68
N GLU A 101 -11.93 26.31 -0.45
CA GLU A 101 -11.80 25.48 0.73
C GLU A 101 -13.14 24.78 1.02
N LEU A 102 -13.08 23.50 1.39
CA LEU A 102 -14.26 22.73 1.76
C LEU A 102 -14.73 23.16 3.18
N GLU A 103 -15.99 23.55 3.30
CA GLU A 103 -16.59 23.79 4.62
C GLU A 103 -16.72 22.47 5.38
N PRO A 104 -16.23 22.39 6.64
CA PRO A 104 -16.32 21.18 7.45
C PRO A 104 -17.77 20.77 7.72
N ARG A 105 -18.09 19.50 7.50
CA ARG A 105 -19.43 18.93 7.71
C ARG A 105 -19.52 18.04 8.95
N GLY A 106 -18.39 17.83 9.62
CA GLY A 106 -18.25 16.86 10.71
C GLY A 106 -17.92 15.45 10.22
N ALA A 107 -17.10 14.75 10.98
CA ALA A 107 -16.67 13.39 10.65
C ALA A 107 -17.80 12.38 10.87
N ALA A 108 -17.92 11.41 9.99
CA ALA A 108 -18.77 10.24 10.19
C ALA A 108 -18.26 9.38 11.37
N ALA A 109 -19.16 8.61 11.98
CA ALA A 109 -18.80 7.79 13.15
C ALA A 109 -18.07 6.48 12.79
N GLY A 110 -18.11 6.06 11.54
CA GLY A 110 -17.54 4.79 11.10
C GLY A 110 -16.00 4.74 11.18
N VAL A 111 -15.47 3.57 11.53
CA VAL A 111 -14.03 3.28 11.60
C VAL A 111 -13.70 2.15 10.62
N GLY A 112 -12.94 2.46 9.58
CA GLY A 112 -12.52 1.50 8.56
C GLY A 112 -11.09 1.03 8.73
N CYS A 113 -10.78 -0.18 8.26
CA CYS A 113 -9.42 -0.67 8.12
C CYS A 113 -9.21 -1.35 6.77
N PHE A 114 -8.15 -1.02 6.06
CA PHE A 114 -7.83 -1.68 4.81
C PHE A 114 -7.46 -3.16 5.04
N LEU A 115 -8.04 -4.04 4.22
CA LEU A 115 -7.84 -5.49 4.26
C LEU A 115 -7.31 -6.00 2.91
N SER A 116 -6.00 -6.16 2.79
CA SER A 116 -5.36 -6.82 1.65
C SER A 116 -5.17 -8.32 1.83
N ARG A 117 -5.55 -8.88 2.98
CA ARG A 117 -5.23 -10.24 3.45
C ARG A 117 -3.73 -10.49 3.67
N GLY A 118 -2.85 -9.49 3.52
CA GLY A 118 -1.45 -9.56 3.94
C GLY A 118 -1.32 -9.64 5.46
N VAL A 119 -0.15 -10.07 5.95
CA VAL A 119 0.14 -10.19 7.40
C VAL A 119 -0.18 -8.89 8.13
N ASP A 120 0.23 -7.74 7.57
CA ASP A 120 0.04 -6.44 8.21
C ASP A 120 -1.44 -6.10 8.35
N SER A 121 -2.22 -6.26 7.29
CA SER A 121 -3.66 -5.97 7.32
C SER A 121 -4.43 -6.95 8.21
N MET A 122 -4.11 -8.26 8.15
CA MET A 122 -4.75 -9.25 9.02
C MET A 122 -4.46 -9.00 10.50
N HIS A 123 -3.23 -8.60 10.84
CA HIS A 123 -2.89 -8.20 12.19
C HIS A 123 -3.64 -6.94 12.60
N SER A 124 -3.66 -5.91 11.73
CA SER A 124 -4.31 -4.64 12.01
C SER A 124 -5.81 -4.75 12.27
N VAL A 125 -6.52 -5.61 11.55
CA VAL A 125 -7.95 -5.82 11.77
C VAL A 125 -8.27 -6.69 12.99
N ALA A 126 -7.34 -7.53 13.42
CA ALA A 126 -7.54 -8.49 14.50
C ALA A 126 -7.16 -7.94 15.89
N VAL A 127 -6.25 -6.97 15.97
CA VAL A 127 -5.76 -6.41 17.25
C VAL A 127 -6.68 -5.32 17.77
N PRO A 128 -7.17 -5.40 19.03
CA PRO A 128 -7.84 -4.29 19.69
C PRO A 128 -6.92 -3.06 19.79
N ARG A 129 -7.41 -1.87 19.42
CA ARG A 129 -6.63 -0.64 19.37
C ARG A 129 -7.31 0.48 20.13
N GLY A 130 -6.49 1.47 20.54
CA GLY A 130 -6.97 2.75 21.09
C GLY A 130 -7.51 3.69 20.01
N LEU A 131 -8.34 3.18 19.10
CA LEU A 131 -9.07 4.00 18.13
C LEU A 131 -10.24 4.70 18.82
N PRO A 132 -10.78 5.78 18.23
CA PRO A 132 -11.95 6.49 18.80
C PRO A 132 -13.22 5.64 18.84
N GLY A 133 -13.19 4.44 18.25
CA GLY A 133 -14.29 3.45 18.27
C GLY A 133 -13.81 2.09 17.79
N ALA A 134 -14.66 1.09 17.90
CA ALA A 134 -14.43 -0.23 17.32
C ALA A 134 -14.44 -0.14 15.79
N LEU A 135 -13.74 -1.05 15.11
CA LEU A 135 -13.85 -1.18 13.66
C LEU A 135 -15.30 -1.48 13.26
N THR A 136 -15.81 -0.73 12.30
CA THR A 136 -17.17 -0.91 11.76
C THR A 136 -17.15 -1.52 10.37
N GLU A 137 -16.05 -1.34 9.62
CA GLU A 137 -15.92 -1.78 8.24
C GLU A 137 -14.50 -2.26 7.94
N LEU A 138 -14.39 -3.32 7.17
CA LEU A 138 -13.17 -3.69 6.48
C LEU A 138 -13.22 -3.18 5.04
N VAL A 139 -12.08 -2.76 4.49
CA VAL A 139 -12.02 -2.16 3.15
C VAL A 139 -11.09 -2.97 2.28
N HIS A 140 -11.62 -3.56 1.20
CA HIS A 140 -10.84 -4.21 0.15
C HIS A 140 -10.92 -3.40 -1.14
N CYS A 141 -9.77 -3.13 -1.76
CA CYS A 141 -9.72 -2.42 -3.03
C CYS A 141 -9.47 -3.39 -4.18
N ASP A 142 -10.44 -3.50 -5.08
CA ASP A 142 -10.25 -4.16 -6.37
C ASP A 142 -9.30 -3.35 -7.27
N ARG A 143 -8.56 -4.01 -8.14
CA ARG A 143 -7.61 -3.43 -9.11
C ARG A 143 -6.40 -2.67 -8.53
N LEU A 144 -6.05 -2.83 -7.26
CA LEU A 144 -4.75 -2.37 -6.76
C LEU A 144 -3.57 -3.24 -7.22
N GLU A 145 -3.84 -4.48 -7.66
CA GLU A 145 -2.85 -5.34 -8.30
C GLU A 145 -3.14 -5.44 -9.82
N PRO A 146 -2.49 -4.62 -10.65
CA PRO A 146 -2.82 -4.52 -12.08
C PRO A 146 -2.52 -5.81 -12.86
N LYS A 147 -1.71 -6.72 -12.32
CA LYS A 147 -1.37 -8.00 -12.94
C LYS A 147 -2.45 -9.07 -12.76
N HIS A 148 -3.40 -8.86 -11.84
CA HIS A 148 -4.42 -9.86 -11.55
C HIS A 148 -5.53 -9.84 -12.61
N SER A 149 -5.81 -11.00 -13.17
CA SER A 149 -6.94 -11.23 -14.05
C SER A 149 -8.28 -11.03 -13.33
N VAL A 150 -9.36 -10.86 -14.09
CA VAL A 150 -10.72 -10.74 -13.54
C VAL A 150 -11.06 -11.94 -12.65
N ALA A 151 -10.65 -13.15 -13.05
CA ALA A 151 -10.91 -14.37 -12.28
C ALA A 151 -10.17 -14.37 -10.94
N VAL A 152 -8.89 -14.00 -10.93
CA VAL A 152 -8.09 -13.91 -9.70
C VAL A 152 -8.66 -12.85 -8.76
N ARG A 153 -9.00 -11.65 -9.28
CA ARG A 153 -9.61 -10.58 -8.47
C ARG A 153 -10.95 -11.00 -7.87
N ALA A 154 -11.80 -11.69 -8.63
CA ALA A 154 -13.06 -12.21 -8.10
C ALA A 154 -12.86 -13.21 -6.96
N GLU A 155 -11.83 -14.06 -7.08
CA GLU A 155 -11.46 -15.00 -6.03
C GLU A 155 -10.87 -14.29 -4.80
N GLU A 156 -10.04 -13.27 -5.00
CA GLU A 156 -9.50 -12.46 -3.90
C GLU A 156 -10.61 -11.74 -3.12
N ILE A 157 -11.60 -11.17 -3.81
CA ILE A 157 -12.78 -10.57 -3.17
C ILE A 157 -13.59 -11.63 -2.42
N ARG A 158 -13.77 -12.83 -2.97
CA ARG A 158 -14.46 -13.93 -2.30
C ARG A 158 -13.75 -14.30 -0.99
N LEU A 159 -12.45 -14.51 -1.04
CA LEU A 159 -11.63 -14.84 0.14
C LEU A 159 -11.56 -13.69 1.15
N ALA A 160 -11.55 -12.43 0.70
CA ALA A 160 -11.64 -11.28 1.59
C ALA A 160 -12.99 -11.23 2.32
N ARG A 161 -14.11 -11.59 1.64
CA ARG A 161 -15.43 -11.71 2.27
C ARG A 161 -15.48 -12.83 3.29
N GLU A 162 -14.80 -13.93 3.06
CA GLU A 162 -14.72 -15.04 4.03
C GLU A 162 -13.93 -14.63 5.27
N ALA A 163 -12.75 -14.02 5.08
CA ALA A 163 -11.98 -13.47 6.19
C ALA A 163 -12.77 -12.41 6.99
N ALA A 164 -13.52 -11.56 6.32
CA ALA A 164 -14.37 -10.57 6.97
C ALA A 164 -15.49 -11.20 7.81
N ARG A 165 -16.11 -12.30 7.33
CA ARG A 165 -17.12 -13.05 8.11
C ARG A 165 -16.49 -13.70 9.35
N GLU A 166 -15.27 -14.27 9.23
CA GLU A 166 -14.53 -14.81 10.36
C GLU A 166 -14.21 -13.72 11.42
N LEU A 167 -13.95 -12.51 10.95
CA LEU A 167 -13.73 -11.34 11.81
C LEU A 167 -15.02 -10.74 12.36
N GLY A 168 -16.19 -11.15 11.88
CA GLY A 168 -17.49 -10.60 12.28
C GLY A 168 -17.74 -9.16 11.82
N LEU A 169 -17.07 -8.71 10.75
CA LEU A 169 -17.14 -7.33 10.25
C LEU A 169 -17.62 -7.30 8.79
N PRO A 170 -18.41 -6.30 8.39
CA PRO A 170 -18.78 -6.10 7.00
C PRO A 170 -17.58 -5.69 6.15
N LEU A 171 -17.59 -6.09 4.87
CA LEU A 171 -16.58 -5.73 3.89
C LEU A 171 -17.12 -4.71 2.89
N VAL A 172 -16.44 -3.58 2.80
CA VAL A 172 -16.56 -2.62 1.70
C VAL A 172 -15.60 -3.05 0.60
N VAL A 173 -16.11 -3.26 -0.59
CA VAL A 173 -15.29 -3.46 -1.80
C VAL A 173 -15.34 -2.18 -2.61
N ILE A 174 -14.19 -1.61 -2.90
CA ILE A 174 -14.03 -0.38 -3.69
C ILE A 174 -13.26 -0.70 -4.98
N ASP A 175 -13.49 0.11 -6.00
CA ASP A 175 -12.88 -0.07 -7.32
C ASP A 175 -12.27 1.24 -7.83
N THR A 176 -11.11 1.17 -8.50
CA THR A 176 -10.41 2.35 -9.05
C THR A 176 -9.49 1.97 -10.19
N ASN A 177 -9.19 2.94 -11.05
CA ASN A 177 -8.14 2.85 -12.06
C ASN A 177 -6.86 3.63 -11.67
N LEU A 178 -6.63 3.85 -10.38
CA LEU A 178 -5.49 4.62 -9.86
C LEU A 178 -4.15 4.13 -10.41
N ARG A 179 -3.91 2.81 -10.39
CA ARG A 179 -2.65 2.22 -10.83
C ARG A 179 -2.38 2.42 -12.33
N GLU A 180 -3.41 2.55 -13.16
CA GLU A 180 -3.27 2.85 -14.58
C GLU A 180 -2.69 4.26 -14.81
N LEU A 181 -2.99 5.21 -13.91
CA LEU A 181 -2.42 6.56 -13.92
C LEU A 181 -1.03 6.61 -13.28
N THR A 182 -0.86 5.94 -12.13
CA THR A 182 0.33 6.14 -11.30
C THR A 182 1.54 5.34 -11.78
N ASP A 183 1.35 4.10 -12.23
CA ASP A 183 2.45 3.20 -12.58
C ASP A 183 3.36 3.71 -13.72
N PRO A 184 2.83 4.41 -14.74
CA PRO A 184 3.69 5.03 -15.76
C PRO A 184 4.54 6.21 -15.26
N ILE A 185 4.15 6.86 -14.14
CA ILE A 185 4.78 8.09 -13.63
C ILE A 185 5.65 7.80 -12.41
N VAL A 186 5.17 6.92 -11.52
CA VAL A 186 5.87 6.53 -10.30
C VAL A 186 6.41 5.11 -10.49
N ALA A 187 7.72 4.97 -10.46
CA ALA A 187 8.40 3.71 -10.77
C ALA A 187 8.08 2.59 -9.77
N ASP A 188 7.81 2.92 -8.51
CA ASP A 188 7.46 1.96 -7.47
C ASP A 188 6.17 2.39 -6.75
N TRP A 189 5.22 1.48 -6.68
CA TRP A 189 3.99 1.65 -5.90
C TRP A 189 4.28 1.91 -4.41
N ALA A 190 5.38 1.39 -3.89
CA ALA A 190 5.78 1.64 -2.51
C ALA A 190 5.94 3.13 -2.18
N ASP A 191 6.33 3.97 -3.15
CA ASP A 191 6.43 5.42 -2.97
C ASP A 191 5.06 6.11 -2.91
N MET A 192 4.02 5.46 -3.45
CA MET A 192 2.70 6.03 -3.67
C MET A 192 1.63 5.50 -2.72
N VAL A 193 1.89 4.39 -2.04
CA VAL A 193 0.86 3.59 -1.34
C VAL A 193 0.05 4.41 -0.33
N GLY A 194 0.67 5.26 0.48
CA GLY A 194 -0.04 6.09 1.47
C GLY A 194 -0.98 7.11 0.83
N GLY A 195 -0.49 7.87 -0.18
CA GLY A 195 -1.32 8.81 -0.93
C GLY A 195 -2.46 8.12 -1.69
N GLY A 196 -2.17 6.93 -2.27
CA GLY A 196 -3.18 6.12 -2.94
C GLY A 196 -4.25 5.58 -1.99
N LEU A 197 -3.87 5.05 -0.83
CA LEU A 197 -4.83 4.59 0.19
C LEU A 197 -5.60 5.77 0.80
N ALA A 198 -4.97 6.92 0.99
CA ALA A 198 -5.65 8.14 1.41
C ALA A 198 -6.71 8.60 0.40
N PHE A 199 -6.43 8.54 -0.92
CA PHE A 199 -7.43 8.78 -1.97
C PHE A 199 -8.67 7.90 -1.80
N LEU A 200 -8.45 6.61 -1.58
CA LEU A 200 -9.52 5.64 -1.38
C LEU A 200 -10.28 5.90 -0.07
N ALA A 201 -9.57 6.25 1.01
CA ALA A 201 -10.17 6.59 2.29
C ALA A 201 -11.09 7.83 2.19
N HIS A 202 -10.63 8.88 1.52
CA HIS A 202 -11.44 10.08 1.27
C HIS A 202 -12.71 9.79 0.46
N ALA A 203 -12.66 8.83 -0.46
CA ALA A 203 -13.85 8.43 -1.22
C ALA A 203 -14.95 7.80 -0.34
N MET A 204 -14.61 7.38 0.87
CA MET A 204 -15.52 6.76 1.85
C MET A 204 -15.88 7.68 3.03
N ALA A 205 -15.46 8.94 3.02
CA ALA A 205 -15.67 9.88 4.14
C ALA A 205 -17.14 10.16 4.48
N GLY A 206 -18.10 9.72 3.65
CA GLY A 206 -19.53 9.82 3.97
C GLY A 206 -20.00 8.84 5.04
N GLY A 207 -19.31 7.71 5.20
CA GLY A 207 -19.61 6.69 6.22
C GLY A 207 -18.47 6.44 7.21
N LEU A 208 -17.24 6.77 6.83
CA LEU A 208 -16.03 6.53 7.63
C LEU A 208 -15.36 7.86 7.99
N GLY A 209 -15.38 8.22 9.27
CA GLY A 209 -14.62 9.38 9.78
C GLY A 209 -13.19 9.00 10.21
N HIS A 210 -12.90 7.72 10.31
CA HIS A 210 -11.59 7.18 10.72
C HIS A 210 -11.20 6.01 9.84
N VAL A 211 -9.99 6.01 9.29
CA VAL A 211 -9.49 4.91 8.47
C VAL A 211 -8.07 4.53 8.87
N VAL A 212 -7.84 3.23 9.05
CA VAL A 212 -6.54 2.66 9.40
C VAL A 212 -5.84 2.16 8.15
N ILE A 213 -4.59 2.58 7.96
CA ILE A 213 -3.67 2.07 6.95
C ILE A 213 -2.71 1.09 7.64
N PRO A 214 -2.86 -0.23 7.42
CA PRO A 214 -1.91 -1.24 7.87
C PRO A 214 -0.56 -1.09 7.17
N SER A 215 0.53 -1.07 7.92
CA SER A 215 1.87 -0.92 7.37
C SER A 215 2.81 -2.02 7.83
N SER A 216 3.83 -2.30 7.03
CA SER A 216 4.86 -3.29 7.31
C SER A 216 6.04 -2.74 8.11
N ALA A 217 6.29 -1.44 8.05
CA ALA A 217 7.42 -0.82 8.76
C ALA A 217 7.18 -0.82 10.26
N ALA A 218 8.04 -1.52 11.02
CA ALA A 218 8.00 -1.46 12.49
C ALA A 218 8.45 -0.07 12.99
N PRO A 219 8.06 0.36 14.21
CA PRO A 219 8.51 1.64 14.75
C PRO A 219 10.04 1.76 14.89
N THR A 220 10.74 0.62 14.97
CA THR A 220 12.20 0.55 15.01
C THR A 220 12.87 0.77 13.65
N THR A 221 12.10 0.68 12.56
CA THR A 221 12.63 0.75 11.18
C THR A 221 11.80 1.70 10.34
N VAL A 222 11.95 2.99 10.60
CA VAL A 222 11.32 4.03 9.76
C VAL A 222 12.22 4.28 8.56
N ILE A 223 11.75 3.90 7.38
CA ILE A 223 12.43 4.13 6.09
C ILE A 223 11.61 5.10 5.23
N PRO A 224 12.24 5.82 4.29
CA PRO A 224 11.53 6.59 3.28
C PRO A 224 10.63 5.67 2.43
N THR A 225 9.32 5.81 2.58
CA THR A 225 8.32 5.05 1.83
C THR A 225 7.01 5.81 1.80
N GLY A 226 6.22 5.59 0.77
CA GLY A 226 4.94 6.26 0.54
C GLY A 226 3.86 6.01 1.59
N SER A 227 4.07 5.06 2.52
CA SER A 227 3.25 4.91 3.73
C SER A 227 4.16 4.84 4.95
N SER A 228 4.08 5.81 5.81
CA SER A 228 4.91 5.91 7.01
C SER A 228 4.17 6.64 8.14
N PRO A 229 4.61 6.46 9.40
CA PRO A 229 4.01 7.17 10.54
C PRO A 229 4.15 8.69 10.43
N MET A 230 5.12 9.19 9.66
CA MET A 230 5.30 10.63 9.43
C MET A 230 4.40 11.17 8.32
N LEU A 231 3.89 10.33 7.43
CA LEU A 231 3.21 10.75 6.20
C LEU A 231 1.69 10.51 6.27
N ASP A 232 1.25 9.28 6.63
CA ASP A 232 -0.13 8.87 6.44
C ASP A 232 -1.12 9.77 7.18
N ALA A 233 -0.84 10.12 8.43
CA ALA A 233 -1.69 11.03 9.21
C ALA A 233 -1.78 12.45 8.62
N MET A 234 -0.79 12.88 7.82
CA MET A 234 -0.84 14.19 7.16
C MET A 234 -1.85 14.25 6.02
N PHE A 235 -2.27 13.13 5.47
CA PHE A 235 -3.34 13.04 4.48
C PHE A 235 -4.76 13.13 5.06
N SER A 236 -4.91 13.26 6.37
CA SER A 236 -6.23 13.48 6.99
C SER A 236 -6.83 14.84 6.59
N SER A 237 -8.16 14.92 6.61
CA SER A 237 -8.93 16.14 6.35
C SER A 237 -9.71 16.58 7.59
N ASP A 238 -10.59 17.56 7.42
CA ASP A 238 -11.51 17.99 8.48
C ASP A 238 -12.58 16.92 8.80
N GLU A 239 -12.88 16.04 7.84
CA GLU A 239 -13.94 15.03 7.93
C GLU A 239 -13.41 13.60 8.09
N LEU A 240 -12.10 13.38 7.86
CA LEU A 240 -11.47 12.05 7.86
C LEU A 240 -10.13 12.06 8.58
N GLU A 241 -10.01 11.23 9.60
CA GLU A 241 -8.72 10.96 10.27
C GLU A 241 -8.11 9.66 9.76
N ILE A 242 -6.87 9.71 9.30
CA ILE A 242 -6.12 8.56 8.79
C ILE A 242 -5.07 8.15 9.83
N TYR A 243 -5.06 6.88 10.17
CA TYR A 243 -4.15 6.28 11.14
C TYR A 243 -3.17 5.34 10.45
N HIS A 244 -1.88 5.56 10.68
CA HIS A 244 -0.84 4.60 10.33
C HIS A 244 -0.74 3.52 11.39
N ASP A 245 -0.77 2.25 11.00
CA ASP A 245 -0.70 1.14 11.92
C ASP A 245 0.42 0.16 11.60
N ALA A 246 1.50 0.25 12.37
CA ALA A 246 2.68 -0.60 12.26
C ALA A 246 3.28 -0.91 13.65
N PRO A 247 2.56 -1.63 14.54
CA PRO A 247 2.95 -1.76 15.94
C PRO A 247 4.15 -2.67 16.15
N ALA A 248 4.50 -3.55 15.19
CA ALA A 248 5.51 -4.58 15.33
C ALA A 248 6.10 -5.01 13.99
N THR A 249 7.20 -5.75 14.02
CA THR A 249 7.78 -6.43 12.87
C THR A 249 6.82 -7.48 12.28
N ARG A 250 7.01 -7.85 11.01
CA ARG A 250 6.16 -8.89 10.39
C ARG A 250 6.29 -10.24 11.08
N PRO A 251 7.47 -10.74 11.48
CA PRO A 251 7.57 -11.98 12.26
C PRO A 251 6.82 -11.92 13.61
N ALA A 252 6.88 -10.79 14.31
CA ALA A 252 6.13 -10.60 15.55
C ALA A 252 4.61 -10.59 15.32
N LYS A 253 4.12 -9.97 14.24
CA LYS A 253 2.71 -9.99 13.84
C LYS A 253 2.25 -11.41 13.51
N VAL A 254 3.06 -12.19 12.77
CA VAL A 254 2.76 -13.60 12.48
C VAL A 254 2.69 -14.40 13.77
N ALA A 255 3.66 -14.26 14.68
CA ALA A 255 3.64 -14.97 15.97
C ALA A 255 2.41 -14.61 16.80
N TRP A 256 1.97 -13.35 16.75
CA TRP A 256 0.75 -12.92 17.41
C TRP A 256 -0.49 -13.55 16.77
N LEU A 257 -0.61 -13.54 15.42
CA LEU A 257 -1.72 -14.17 14.71
C LEU A 257 -1.81 -15.67 15.01
N VAL A 258 -0.68 -16.37 15.03
CA VAL A 258 -0.62 -17.80 15.37
C VAL A 258 -1.16 -18.07 16.78
N ARG A 259 -0.83 -17.22 17.74
CA ARG A 259 -1.21 -17.41 19.14
C ARG A 259 -2.66 -17.03 19.41
N GLU A 260 -3.13 -15.93 18.84
CA GLU A 260 -4.40 -15.29 19.21
C GLU A 260 -5.52 -15.49 18.17
N ARG A 261 -5.17 -15.71 16.89
CA ARG A 261 -6.12 -15.72 15.77
C ARG A 261 -5.70 -16.72 14.68
N ALA A 262 -5.37 -17.95 15.08
CA ALA A 262 -4.89 -18.99 14.15
C ALA A 262 -5.90 -19.31 13.03
N GLU A 263 -7.19 -19.10 13.26
CA GLU A 263 -8.26 -19.27 12.27
C GLU A 263 -8.15 -18.31 11.07
N LEU A 264 -7.37 -17.24 11.18
CA LEU A 264 -7.13 -16.29 10.08
C LEU A 264 -5.97 -16.71 9.16
N LEU A 265 -5.12 -17.64 9.56
CA LEU A 265 -3.94 -18.07 8.79
C LEU A 265 -4.27 -18.63 7.39
N PRO A 266 -5.38 -19.38 7.19
CA PRO A 266 -5.78 -19.86 5.86
C PRO A 266 -6.11 -18.74 4.85
N TYR A 267 -6.39 -17.52 5.32
CA TYR A 267 -6.76 -16.39 4.47
C TYR A 267 -5.57 -15.51 4.09
N LEU A 268 -4.36 -15.79 4.60
CA LEU A 268 -3.17 -14.97 4.33
C LEU A 268 -2.80 -14.97 2.85
N LYS A 269 -2.60 -13.77 2.27
CA LYS A 269 -2.13 -13.54 0.91
C LYS A 269 -1.03 -12.49 0.91
N VAL A 270 0.19 -12.89 0.57
CA VAL A 270 1.37 -12.01 0.55
C VAL A 270 2.05 -11.95 -0.82
N CYS A 271 1.74 -12.91 -1.71
CA CYS A 271 2.32 -13.00 -3.04
C CYS A 271 1.64 -12.02 -4.00
N PHE A 272 2.45 -11.28 -4.77
CA PHE A 272 1.97 -10.35 -5.81
C PHE A 272 2.71 -10.57 -7.16
N HIS A 273 3.53 -11.63 -7.25
CA HIS A 273 4.38 -11.85 -8.43
C HIS A 273 3.66 -12.46 -9.61
N GLU A 274 2.63 -13.25 -9.36
CA GLU A 274 1.93 -14.04 -10.37
C GLU A 274 0.43 -13.74 -10.36
N ASP A 275 -0.24 -14.01 -11.47
CA ASP A 275 -1.70 -13.95 -11.58
C ASP A 275 -2.34 -15.16 -10.86
N ARG A 276 -2.39 -15.06 -9.52
CA ARG A 276 -2.89 -16.12 -8.63
C ARG A 276 -3.48 -15.56 -7.34
N SER A 277 -4.44 -16.24 -6.79
CA SER A 277 -5.11 -15.89 -5.52
C SER A 277 -4.49 -16.54 -4.27
N ASP A 278 -3.56 -17.50 -4.44
CA ASP A 278 -2.78 -18.14 -3.39
C ASP A 278 -1.32 -17.68 -3.37
N ASN A 279 -0.48 -18.29 -2.54
CA ASN A 279 0.93 -17.88 -2.36
C ASN A 279 1.87 -18.84 -3.10
N CYS A 280 2.86 -18.31 -3.85
CA CYS A 280 3.79 -19.11 -4.65
C CYS A 280 4.82 -19.91 -3.83
N GLY A 281 5.04 -19.53 -2.57
CA GLY A 281 5.99 -20.17 -1.66
C GLY A 281 7.48 -19.88 -1.88
N ARG A 282 7.86 -19.19 -2.95
CA ARG A 282 9.28 -19.00 -3.32
C ARG A 282 9.72 -17.55 -3.48
N CYS A 283 8.81 -16.61 -3.66
CA CYS A 283 9.19 -15.19 -3.70
C CYS A 283 9.61 -14.68 -2.31
N PRO A 284 10.38 -13.58 -2.22
CA PRO A 284 10.85 -13.05 -0.93
C PRO A 284 9.75 -12.85 0.12
N LYS A 285 8.59 -12.29 -0.27
CA LYS A 285 7.46 -12.10 0.67
C LYS A 285 6.88 -13.44 1.16
N CYS A 286 6.74 -14.44 0.27
CA CYS A 286 6.29 -15.77 0.68
C CYS A 286 7.29 -16.42 1.62
N LEU A 287 8.59 -16.42 1.29
CA LEU A 287 9.64 -17.01 2.12
C LEU A 287 9.70 -16.35 3.50
N THR A 288 9.68 -15.00 3.58
CA THR A 288 9.65 -14.29 4.86
C THR A 288 8.45 -14.71 5.72
N THR A 289 7.26 -14.80 5.12
CA THR A 289 6.04 -15.17 5.85
C THR A 289 6.05 -16.64 6.27
N MET A 290 6.44 -17.55 5.37
CA MET A 290 6.54 -18.98 5.67
C MET A 290 7.60 -19.27 6.74
N LEU A 291 8.75 -18.60 6.71
CA LEU A 291 9.78 -18.69 7.75
C LEU A 291 9.25 -18.17 9.09
N SER A 292 8.49 -17.08 9.09
CA SER A 292 7.86 -16.56 10.31
C SER A 292 6.81 -17.53 10.88
N LEU A 293 6.01 -18.16 10.01
CA LEU A 293 5.05 -19.21 10.38
C LEU A 293 5.76 -20.46 10.91
N GLU A 294 6.87 -20.87 10.28
CA GLU A 294 7.68 -21.99 10.75
C GLU A 294 8.32 -21.69 12.10
N ALA A 295 8.88 -20.48 12.27
CA ALA A 295 9.41 -20.01 13.57
C ALA A 295 8.34 -19.96 14.66
N ALA A 296 7.05 -19.80 14.31
CA ALA A 296 5.91 -19.89 15.21
C ALA A 296 5.32 -21.32 15.31
N GLY A 297 5.80 -22.29 14.51
CA GLY A 297 5.32 -23.69 14.50
C GLY A 297 3.96 -23.89 13.84
N ALA A 298 3.56 -23.01 12.94
CA ALA A 298 2.21 -22.97 12.40
C ALA A 298 2.13 -22.94 10.85
N LEU A 299 3.23 -23.22 10.12
CA LEU A 299 3.23 -23.17 8.66
C LEU A 299 2.11 -24.04 8.09
N ARG A 300 1.89 -25.24 8.61
CA ARG A 300 0.84 -26.16 8.12
C ARG A 300 -0.58 -25.69 8.38
N LEU A 301 -0.79 -24.73 9.28
CA LEU A 301 -2.13 -24.13 9.51
C LEU A 301 -2.45 -23.06 8.47
N ALA A 302 -1.45 -22.49 7.83
CA ALA A 302 -1.61 -21.46 6.79
C ALA A 302 -1.75 -22.12 5.41
N THR A 303 -2.90 -22.75 5.15
CA THR A 303 -3.17 -23.58 3.96
C THR A 303 -3.14 -22.82 2.63
N ALA A 304 -3.12 -21.47 2.66
CA ALA A 304 -2.89 -20.64 1.48
C ALA A 304 -1.42 -20.62 1.02
N PHE A 305 -0.51 -21.28 1.75
CA PHE A 305 0.88 -21.48 1.37
C PHE A 305 1.16 -22.95 1.06
N PRO A 306 2.22 -23.24 0.28
CA PRO A 306 2.77 -24.60 0.22
C PRO A 306 3.08 -25.14 1.62
N PRO A 307 2.86 -26.44 1.88
CA PRO A 307 3.03 -27.02 3.21
C PRO A 307 4.49 -27.11 3.67
N GLU A 308 5.44 -26.91 2.75
CA GLU A 308 6.88 -27.00 2.99
C GLU A 308 7.61 -25.80 2.40
N LEU A 309 8.69 -25.40 3.07
CA LEU A 309 9.58 -24.34 2.59
C LEU A 309 10.40 -24.80 1.38
N ASP A 310 10.48 -23.96 0.36
CA ASP A 310 11.43 -24.14 -0.73
C ASP A 310 12.85 -23.78 -0.23
N ARG A 311 13.58 -24.81 0.25
CA ARG A 311 14.93 -24.64 0.80
C ARG A 311 15.93 -24.22 -0.27
N SER A 312 15.73 -24.56 -1.54
CA SER A 312 16.60 -24.14 -2.64
C SER A 312 16.44 -22.64 -2.91
N ALA A 313 15.21 -22.15 -2.98
CA ALA A 313 14.93 -20.72 -3.11
C ALA A 313 15.48 -19.92 -1.92
N LEU A 314 15.40 -20.47 -0.69
CA LEU A 314 15.99 -19.84 0.49
C LEU A 314 17.52 -19.83 0.44
N ALA A 315 18.14 -20.90 -0.06
CA ALA A 315 19.60 -20.99 -0.22
C ALA A 315 20.15 -19.98 -1.25
N GLU A 316 19.36 -19.53 -2.19
CA GLU A 316 19.72 -18.52 -3.19
C GLU A 316 19.38 -17.09 -2.76
N LEU A 317 18.46 -16.94 -1.81
CA LEU A 317 17.98 -15.63 -1.37
C LEU A 317 19.11 -14.80 -0.74
N ALA A 318 19.28 -13.56 -1.21
CA ALA A 318 20.14 -12.53 -0.62
C ALA A 318 19.25 -11.45 0.01
N VAL A 319 19.29 -11.32 1.34
CA VAL A 319 18.42 -10.39 2.09
C VAL A 319 19.11 -9.03 2.18
N GLN A 320 18.58 -8.08 1.42
CA GLN A 320 19.04 -6.69 1.38
C GLN A 320 17.99 -5.75 1.98
N GLY A 321 18.40 -4.52 2.28
CA GLY A 321 17.54 -3.51 2.89
C GLY A 321 17.45 -3.61 4.41
N ILE A 322 17.16 -2.49 5.04
CA ILE A 322 17.15 -2.38 6.51
C ILE A 322 16.03 -3.25 7.09
N GLN A 323 14.79 -3.03 6.66
CA GLN A 323 13.64 -3.74 7.20
C GLN A 323 13.67 -5.26 6.94
N PRO A 324 13.93 -5.78 5.71
CA PRO A 324 14.02 -7.23 5.51
C PRO A 324 15.12 -7.88 6.33
N ARG A 325 16.26 -7.20 6.53
CA ARG A 325 17.36 -7.72 7.36
C ARG A 325 16.99 -7.83 8.84
N GLU A 326 16.26 -6.85 9.38
CA GLU A 326 15.74 -6.93 10.76
C GLU A 326 14.73 -8.06 10.92
N GLU A 327 13.79 -8.19 9.99
CA GLU A 327 12.82 -9.30 9.98
C GLU A 327 13.53 -10.67 9.94
N PHE A 328 14.57 -10.83 9.11
CA PHE A 328 15.32 -12.09 9.00
C PHE A 328 16.18 -12.37 10.24
N ARG A 329 16.76 -11.36 10.90
CA ARG A 329 17.46 -11.54 12.17
C ARG A 329 16.51 -12.01 13.29
N GLU A 330 15.30 -11.43 13.33
CA GLU A 330 14.27 -11.87 14.28
C GLU A 330 13.81 -13.31 13.99
N ILE A 331 13.61 -13.67 12.71
CA ILE A 331 13.26 -15.03 12.30
C ILE A 331 14.37 -16.01 12.70
N GLU A 332 15.64 -15.69 12.42
CA GLU A 332 16.79 -16.51 12.81
C GLU A 332 16.79 -16.77 14.31
N TRP A 333 16.65 -15.72 15.11
CA TRP A 333 16.60 -15.84 16.57
C TRP A 333 15.45 -16.75 17.03
N ARG A 334 14.23 -16.54 16.50
CA ARG A 334 13.05 -17.35 16.87
C ARG A 334 13.21 -18.82 16.47
N LEU A 335 13.84 -19.12 15.34
CA LEU A 335 14.11 -20.49 14.90
C LEU A 335 15.10 -21.18 15.83
N ARG A 336 16.16 -20.50 16.28
CA ARG A 336 17.13 -21.03 17.26
C ARG A 336 16.47 -21.32 18.61
N GLU A 337 15.63 -20.42 19.11
CA GLU A 337 14.86 -20.63 20.33
C GLU A 337 13.96 -21.90 20.27
N ARG A 338 13.58 -22.32 19.08
CA ARG A 338 12.82 -23.56 18.85
C ARG A 338 13.68 -24.79 18.58
N GLY A 339 14.99 -24.67 18.54
CA GLY A 339 15.91 -25.74 18.17
C GLY A 339 15.91 -26.09 16.67
N ALA A 340 15.43 -25.20 15.80
CA ALA A 340 15.44 -25.37 14.34
C ALA A 340 16.75 -24.84 13.73
N ASP A 341 17.89 -25.32 14.23
CA ASP A 341 19.23 -24.77 13.96
C ASP A 341 19.62 -24.87 12.47
N GLU A 342 19.23 -25.94 11.79
CA GLU A 342 19.49 -26.10 10.36
C GLU A 342 18.82 -24.96 9.56
N LEU A 343 17.55 -24.70 9.82
CA LEU A 343 16.79 -23.65 9.14
C LEU A 343 17.31 -22.26 9.51
N ALA A 344 17.64 -22.03 10.78
CA ALA A 344 18.29 -20.80 11.23
C ALA A 344 19.63 -20.57 10.51
N GLY A 345 20.40 -21.62 10.24
CA GLY A 345 21.63 -21.55 9.44
C GLY A 345 21.37 -21.10 7.99
N LEU A 346 20.31 -21.57 7.36
CA LEU A 346 19.92 -21.10 6.01
C LEU A 346 19.53 -19.62 6.01
N VAL A 347 18.79 -19.17 7.05
CA VAL A 347 18.41 -17.75 7.23
C VAL A 347 19.64 -16.88 7.45
N ALA A 348 20.59 -17.32 8.28
CA ALA A 348 21.88 -16.63 8.49
C ALA A 348 22.67 -16.52 7.19
N GLY A 349 22.67 -17.59 6.35
CA GLY A 349 23.27 -17.60 5.02
C GLY A 349 22.66 -16.55 4.09
N ALA A 350 21.34 -16.42 4.09
CA ALA A 350 20.62 -15.39 3.30
C ALA A 350 21.00 -13.97 3.74
N LEU A 351 21.12 -13.72 5.05
CA LEU A 351 21.61 -12.46 5.62
C LEU A 351 23.06 -12.15 5.23
N ALA A 352 23.93 -13.18 5.23
CA ALA A 352 25.34 -13.03 4.85
C ALA A 352 25.49 -12.71 3.37
N ARG A 353 24.75 -13.37 2.48
CA ARG A 353 24.74 -13.08 1.04
C ARG A 353 24.29 -11.66 0.74
N GLY A 354 23.25 -11.18 1.43
CA GLY A 354 22.78 -9.80 1.30
C GLY A 354 23.75 -8.75 1.88
N ALA A 355 24.61 -9.13 2.83
CA ALA A 355 25.63 -8.24 3.39
C ALA A 355 26.86 -8.08 2.49
N ALA A 356 27.15 -9.10 1.66
CA ALA A 356 28.28 -9.08 0.73
C ALA A 356 28.11 -8.02 -0.37
N GLY A 357 26.90 -7.46 -0.51
CA GLY A 357 26.57 -6.46 -1.54
C GLY A 357 26.64 -7.04 -2.96
N PRO A 358 26.07 -6.36 -3.94
CA PRO A 358 26.42 -6.65 -5.32
C PRO A 358 27.89 -6.27 -5.53
N PRO A 359 28.64 -7.04 -6.36
CA PRO A 359 30.02 -6.72 -6.66
C PRO A 359 30.11 -5.31 -7.23
N ASP A 360 30.96 -4.51 -6.62
CA ASP A 360 31.36 -3.15 -7.02
C ASP A 360 30.26 -2.16 -7.43
N GLY A 361 29.73 -1.45 -6.46
CA GLY A 361 29.12 -0.13 -6.66
C GLY A 361 27.62 -0.07 -6.85
N GLU A 362 26.86 -1.15 -6.67
CA GLU A 362 25.42 -1.07 -6.57
C GLU A 362 24.97 -0.69 -5.15
N LEU A 363 24.21 0.40 -5.09
CA LEU A 363 23.66 0.91 -3.84
C LEU A 363 22.55 -0.01 -3.32
N PRO A 364 22.33 -0.13 -1.98
CA PRO A 364 21.20 -0.88 -1.44
C PRO A 364 19.88 -0.46 -2.10
N THR A 365 18.99 -1.42 -2.38
CA THR A 365 17.72 -1.21 -3.10
C THR A 365 16.77 -0.22 -2.42
N ASP A 366 17.03 0.08 -1.16
CA ASP A 366 16.30 1.03 -0.30
C ASP A 366 17.05 2.35 -0.10
N SER A 367 18.23 2.53 -0.72
CA SER A 367 18.92 3.82 -0.68
C SER A 367 18.30 4.81 -1.66
N PRO A 368 18.18 6.10 -1.31
CA PRO A 368 17.76 7.14 -2.25
C PRO A 368 18.59 7.15 -3.55
N ALA A 369 19.84 6.76 -3.46
CA ALA A 369 20.74 6.68 -4.59
C ALA A 369 20.50 5.44 -5.49
N PHE A 370 20.04 4.31 -4.93
CA PHE A 370 19.61 3.15 -5.72
C PHE A 370 18.30 3.43 -6.46
N LEU A 371 17.31 3.99 -5.79
CA LEU A 371 16.06 4.43 -6.40
C LEU A 371 16.32 5.41 -7.54
N ALA A 372 17.28 6.34 -7.35
CA ALA A 372 17.76 7.26 -8.39
C ALA A 372 18.39 6.55 -9.61
N ARG A 373 19.07 5.43 -9.41
CA ARG A 373 19.69 4.64 -10.50
C ARG A 373 18.66 3.83 -11.25
N ALA A 374 17.80 3.11 -10.53
CA ALA A 374 16.71 2.32 -11.11
C ALA A 374 15.78 3.17 -11.99
N GLU A 375 15.52 4.40 -11.56
CA GLU A 375 14.70 5.37 -12.30
C GLU A 375 15.40 5.89 -13.56
N ARG A 376 16.73 6.18 -13.49
CA ARG A 376 17.50 6.54 -14.69
C ARG A 376 17.50 5.41 -15.72
N ASP A 377 17.56 4.17 -15.27
CA ASP A 377 17.58 3.00 -16.15
C ASP A 377 16.19 2.76 -16.75
N ALA A 378 15.10 2.98 -15.97
CA ALA A 378 13.73 2.96 -16.46
C ALA A 378 13.46 4.09 -17.47
N MET A 379 13.93 5.32 -17.20
CA MET A 379 13.81 6.45 -18.13
C MET A 379 14.60 6.21 -19.43
N ARG A 380 15.77 5.59 -19.35
CA ARG A 380 16.53 5.19 -20.55
C ARG A 380 15.82 4.11 -21.36
N ALA A 381 15.21 3.14 -20.68
CA ALA A 381 14.42 2.09 -21.33
C ALA A 381 13.18 2.66 -22.03
N LEU A 382 12.48 3.63 -21.41
CA LEU A 382 11.36 4.35 -22.00
C LEU A 382 11.80 5.22 -23.20
N ALA A 383 12.94 5.91 -23.09
CA ALA A 383 13.49 6.72 -24.17
C ALA A 383 14.00 5.88 -25.38
N SER A 384 14.32 4.61 -25.16
CA SER A 384 14.79 3.67 -26.19
C SER A 384 13.64 2.90 -26.88
N GLN A 385 12.38 3.02 -26.43
CA GLN A 385 11.24 2.46 -27.14
C GLN A 385 11.03 3.20 -28.46
N PRO A 386 10.92 2.51 -29.63
CA PRO A 386 10.65 3.16 -30.89
C PRO A 386 9.28 3.83 -30.80
N ARG A 387 9.26 5.15 -31.00
CA ARG A 387 8.01 5.90 -31.15
C ARG A 387 7.22 5.19 -32.25
N SER A 388 6.05 4.64 -31.92
CA SER A 388 5.10 4.14 -32.90
C SER A 388 4.81 5.30 -33.86
N ARG A 389 5.32 5.19 -35.10
CA ARG A 389 4.96 6.14 -36.17
C ARG A 389 3.45 6.01 -36.32
N GLY A 390 2.75 7.08 -35.98
CA GLY A 390 1.34 7.20 -36.27
C GLY A 390 1.12 6.89 -37.74
N ALA A 391 0.26 5.93 -38.00
CA ALA A 391 -0.32 5.76 -39.34
C ALA A 391 -1.11 7.07 -39.60
N GLY A 392 -0.55 7.90 -40.43
CA GLY A 392 -1.27 9.01 -41.04
C GLY A 392 -2.12 8.51 -42.21
N PRO A 393 -2.98 9.39 -42.75
CA PRO A 393 -4.39 9.25 -43.03
C PRO A 393 -4.75 8.23 -44.07
#